data_fdb3dbd86f7562c04e13cdc722db9415
#
_entry.id   fdb3dbd86f7562c04e13cdc722db9415
#
_cell.length_a   1.000
_cell.length_b   1.000
_cell.length_c   1.000
_cell.angle_alpha   90.00
_cell.angle_beta   90.00
_cell.angle_gamma   90.00
#
_symmetry.space_group_name_H-M   'P 1'
#
loop_
_entity.id
_entity.type
_entity.pdbx_description
1 polymer ?
#
loop_
_entity_poly.entity_id
_entity_poly.type
_entity_poly.pdbx_seq_one_letter_code
_entity_poly.pdbx_strand_id
1 'polypeptide(L)'
;MARDRVEYNWIKGVETLEEYVPGGYHPIMVGDLLHNRYCIVDKLGSGGYSTVWLAHDTVIKRYVALKVNTADAPPREATIIRSLSTPRSSTSLPHQGPDLIPILLDQFEVQGPNGTHACYTTAPAQCNLREISFSRLFPLDVARALCYGLTQAVVYTHSQGYVHGDIHLNNVLIKLPSNFDTLSVKELYEKYGEPETVPITRCDGKPLPPNVPTKAVKPLFLGKYAETLTLADVRPLLSDFGEAFAPASEVRLGKDCHTPPAFRAPEARFDPQGPLTYSADVWSLATAIWEIVGMKPIFSTDIVPDDEIVAQHMDVLGPMPQDWWQRWEGRSKFFTEDGRPTEAYLENRWPPFEESFEIDIQKWRRKWRGAIEEEEKAVFLDVIRRMLAFRSEERPTAEDVL
;
A
#
# COMPACT_ATOMS: atom_id res chain seq x y z
N MET A 1 -5.96 25.95 24.23
CA MET A 1 -5.96 27.00 23.21
C MET A 1 -5.72 26.32 21.89
N ALA A 2 -6.69 26.28 20.98
CA ALA A 2 -6.46 25.82 19.61
C ALA A 2 -5.40 26.76 19.02
N ARG A 3 -4.24 26.23 18.65
CA ARG A 3 -3.26 27.00 17.85
C ARG A 3 -3.95 27.28 16.52
N ASP A 4 -4.00 28.55 16.09
CA ASP A 4 -4.45 28.89 14.75
C ASP A 4 -3.60 28.10 13.77
N ARG A 5 -4.19 27.04 13.20
CA ARG A 5 -3.51 26.18 12.22
C ARG A 5 -3.32 27.02 10.96
N VAL A 6 -2.08 27.12 10.49
CA VAL A 6 -1.78 27.82 9.23
C VAL A 6 -2.35 26.99 8.09
N GLU A 7 -3.15 27.61 7.24
CA GLU A 7 -3.73 26.98 6.04
C GLU A 7 -2.92 27.38 4.80
N TYR A 8 -2.73 26.42 3.91
CA TYR A 8 -2.01 26.61 2.66
C TYR A 8 -2.93 26.41 1.46
N ASN A 9 -2.62 27.07 0.35
CA ASN A 9 -3.30 26.81 -0.90
C ASN A 9 -3.02 25.37 -1.34
N TRP A 10 -4.10 24.63 -1.58
CA TRP A 10 -4.01 23.19 -1.88
C TRP A 10 -3.25 22.92 -3.18
N ILE A 11 -2.34 21.96 -3.13
CA ILE A 11 -1.55 21.50 -4.28
C ILE A 11 -1.83 20.01 -4.47
N LYS A 12 -2.34 19.64 -5.65
CA LYS A 12 -2.66 18.26 -5.97
C LYS A 12 -1.41 17.38 -6.03
N GLY A 13 -1.45 16.23 -5.36
CA GLY A 13 -0.43 15.17 -5.47
C GLY A 13 0.79 15.37 -4.58
N VAL A 14 0.73 16.28 -3.61
CA VAL A 14 1.77 16.45 -2.60
C VAL A 14 1.23 16.07 -1.21
N GLU A 15 2.10 15.99 -0.23
CA GLU A 15 1.76 15.79 1.19
C GLU A 15 0.91 16.93 1.74
N THR A 16 0.24 16.66 2.86
CA THR A 16 -0.54 17.67 3.60
C THR A 16 0.39 18.75 4.15
N LEU A 17 0.33 19.94 3.57
CA LEU A 17 1.25 21.04 3.90
C LEU A 17 1.10 21.54 5.35
N GLU A 18 -0.09 21.39 5.92
CA GLU A 18 -0.42 21.70 7.31
C GLU A 18 0.33 20.84 8.34
N GLU A 19 0.91 19.71 7.88
CA GLU A 19 1.70 18.82 8.73
C GLU A 19 3.20 19.17 8.77
N TYR A 20 3.62 20.27 8.12
CA TYR A 20 4.94 20.88 8.36
C TYR A 20 4.94 21.68 9.67
N VAL A 21 4.82 20.95 10.77
CA VAL A 21 4.76 21.47 12.17
C VAL A 21 5.71 20.65 13.04
N PRO A 22 6.05 21.13 14.27
CA PRO A 22 6.80 20.29 15.21
C PRO A 22 6.16 18.93 15.40
N GLY A 23 6.93 17.85 15.21
CA GLY A 23 6.47 16.46 15.17
C GLY A 23 6.16 15.94 13.74
N GLY A 24 5.86 16.81 12.80
CA GLY A 24 5.45 16.48 11.43
C GLY A 24 6.61 16.28 10.45
N TYR A 25 6.39 16.68 9.17
CA TYR A 25 7.38 16.47 8.10
C TYR A 25 8.64 17.32 8.23
N HIS A 26 9.76 16.79 7.75
CA HIS A 26 11.00 17.53 7.52
C HIS A 26 10.92 18.31 6.20
N PRO A 27 11.20 19.62 6.16
CA PRO A 27 11.26 20.37 4.91
C PRO A 27 12.49 19.96 4.09
N ILE A 28 12.26 19.51 2.86
CA ILE A 28 13.30 19.03 1.93
C ILE A 28 13.08 19.67 0.57
N MET A 29 14.18 20.08 -0.07
CA MET A 29 14.20 20.62 -1.42
C MET A 29 15.06 19.76 -2.34
N VAL A 30 14.73 19.76 -3.63
CA VAL A 30 15.63 19.18 -4.65
C VAL A 30 16.99 19.91 -4.60
N GLY A 31 18.07 19.14 -4.59
CA GLY A 31 19.44 19.63 -4.45
C GLY A 31 19.96 19.65 -3.01
N ASP A 32 19.12 19.43 -1.99
CA ASP A 32 19.59 19.32 -0.61
C ASP A 32 20.52 18.11 -0.44
N LEU A 33 21.52 18.25 0.43
CA LEU A 33 22.44 17.19 0.79
C LEU A 33 22.17 16.72 2.22
N LEU A 34 21.47 15.60 2.36
CA LEU A 34 21.15 15.02 3.65
C LEU A 34 22.30 14.10 4.12
N HIS A 35 22.55 14.14 5.43
CA HIS A 35 23.61 13.32 6.07
C HIS A 35 24.99 13.43 5.39
N ASN A 36 25.30 14.58 4.76
CA ASN A 36 26.52 14.82 3.96
C ASN A 36 26.79 13.74 2.89
N ARG A 37 25.78 13.01 2.45
CA ARG A 37 25.92 11.87 1.56
C ARG A 37 24.84 11.79 0.49
N TYR A 38 23.58 12.07 0.83
CA TYR A 38 22.44 11.85 -0.04
C TYR A 38 21.99 13.15 -0.70
N CYS A 39 22.34 13.34 -1.96
CA CYS A 39 21.90 14.48 -2.76
C CYS A 39 20.47 14.22 -3.29
N ILE A 40 19.51 15.05 -2.90
CA ILE A 40 18.11 14.90 -3.32
C ILE A 40 17.97 15.27 -4.78
N VAL A 41 17.48 14.31 -5.57
CA VAL A 41 17.30 14.44 -7.02
C VAL A 41 15.86 14.75 -7.36
N ASP A 42 14.89 14.02 -6.78
CA ASP A 42 13.48 14.22 -7.01
C ASP A 42 12.66 13.58 -5.88
N LYS A 43 11.34 13.72 -5.92
CA LYS A 43 10.42 13.09 -4.97
C LYS A 43 9.84 11.82 -5.57
N LEU A 44 9.78 10.73 -4.81
CA LEU A 44 9.12 9.48 -5.22
C LEU A 44 7.71 9.36 -4.68
N GLY A 45 7.41 9.98 -3.53
CA GLY A 45 6.09 9.90 -2.93
C GLY A 45 6.00 10.52 -1.54
N SER A 46 4.81 10.45 -0.97
CA SER A 46 4.54 10.83 0.41
C SER A 46 3.36 10.04 0.97
N GLY A 47 3.35 9.87 2.29
CA GLY A 47 2.25 9.28 3.04
C GLY A 47 2.05 10.04 4.35
N GLY A 48 1.10 9.66 5.18
CA GLY A 48 0.77 10.35 6.43
C GLY A 48 1.94 10.48 7.42
N TYR A 49 2.92 9.58 7.34
CA TYR A 49 4.03 9.48 8.29
C TYR A 49 5.41 9.67 7.68
N SER A 50 5.52 9.94 6.39
CA SER A 50 6.82 10.06 5.72
C SER A 50 6.75 10.75 4.36
N THR A 51 7.91 11.25 3.92
CA THR A 51 8.18 11.58 2.51
C THR A 51 9.26 10.66 1.96
N VAL A 52 9.16 10.28 0.68
CA VAL A 52 10.13 9.41 0.01
C VAL A 52 10.75 10.15 -1.15
N TRP A 53 12.08 10.18 -1.17
CA TRP A 53 12.87 10.95 -2.13
C TRP A 53 13.77 10.04 -2.96
N LEU A 54 13.91 10.33 -4.24
CA LEU A 54 15.01 9.82 -5.04
C LEU A 54 16.25 10.62 -4.69
N ALA A 55 17.26 9.96 -4.15
CA ALA A 55 18.53 10.59 -3.82
C ALA A 55 19.67 9.88 -4.54
N HIS A 56 20.72 10.64 -4.89
CA HIS A 56 21.99 10.08 -5.37
C HIS A 56 22.93 9.95 -4.19
N ASP A 57 23.31 8.72 -3.85
CA ASP A 57 24.31 8.43 -2.84
C ASP A 57 25.70 8.79 -3.39
N THR A 58 26.33 9.81 -2.81
CA THR A 58 27.60 10.34 -3.29
C THR A 58 28.78 9.43 -2.96
N VAL A 59 28.61 8.45 -2.06
CA VAL A 59 29.65 7.50 -1.64
C VAL A 59 29.66 6.28 -2.57
N ILE A 60 28.53 5.58 -2.69
CA ILE A 60 28.44 4.36 -3.50
C ILE A 60 28.04 4.62 -4.97
N LYS A 61 27.80 5.89 -5.34
CA LYS A 61 27.47 6.35 -6.69
C LYS A 61 26.24 5.64 -7.30
N ARG A 62 25.19 5.50 -6.49
CA ARG A 62 23.91 4.87 -6.88
C ARG A 62 22.73 5.72 -6.48
N TYR A 63 21.61 5.51 -7.14
CA TYR A 63 20.33 6.05 -6.71
C TYR A 63 19.76 5.23 -5.56
N VAL A 64 19.16 5.91 -4.61
CA VAL A 64 18.46 5.30 -3.46
C VAL A 64 17.09 5.95 -3.29
N ALA A 65 16.14 5.18 -2.80
CA ALA A 65 14.91 5.71 -2.20
C ALA A 65 15.24 6.07 -0.75
N LEU A 66 15.17 7.35 -0.42
CA LEU A 66 15.38 7.87 0.93
C LEU A 66 14.02 8.17 1.55
N LYS A 67 13.59 7.36 2.50
CA LYS A 67 12.38 7.60 3.31
C LYS A 67 12.77 8.45 4.52
N VAL A 68 12.06 9.57 4.69
CA VAL A 68 12.24 10.51 5.81
C VAL A 68 10.93 10.53 6.58
N ASN A 69 10.94 9.97 7.77
CA ASN A 69 9.75 9.87 8.60
C ASN A 69 9.41 11.22 9.24
N THR A 70 8.14 11.45 9.58
CA THR A 70 7.76 12.54 10.48
C THR A 70 8.48 12.37 11.82
N ALA A 71 8.69 13.46 12.54
CA ALA A 71 9.45 13.40 13.79
C ALA A 71 8.75 12.59 14.89
N ASP A 72 7.41 12.54 14.86
CA ASP A 72 6.59 11.77 15.80
C ASP A 72 6.37 10.30 15.35
N ALA A 73 6.83 9.91 14.15
CA ALA A 73 6.64 8.54 13.66
C ALA A 73 7.52 7.54 14.43
N PRO A 74 6.98 6.36 14.78
CA PRO A 74 7.78 5.32 15.41
C PRO A 74 8.89 4.81 14.47
N PRO A 75 10.17 4.73 14.91
CA PRO A 75 11.29 4.34 14.04
C PRO A 75 11.41 2.81 13.88
N ARG A 76 10.28 2.07 13.85
CA ARG A 76 10.26 0.59 13.88
C ARG A 76 10.47 -0.06 12.52
N GLU A 77 10.04 0.60 11.44
CA GLU A 77 10.02 0.03 10.09
C GLU A 77 11.41 -0.42 9.62
N ALA A 78 12.44 0.44 9.76
CA ALA A 78 13.81 0.09 9.40
C ALA A 78 14.35 -1.13 10.15
N THR A 79 13.94 -1.31 11.42
CA THR A 79 14.31 -2.49 12.23
C THR A 79 13.66 -3.76 11.69
N ILE A 80 12.39 -3.69 11.29
CA ILE A 80 11.66 -4.81 10.69
C ILE A 80 12.28 -5.18 9.35
N ILE A 81 12.51 -4.21 8.46
CA ILE A 81 13.17 -4.43 7.16
C ILE A 81 14.55 -5.07 7.34
N ARG A 82 15.35 -4.61 8.31
CA ARG A 82 16.65 -5.23 8.63
C ARG A 82 16.50 -6.68 9.07
N SER A 83 15.52 -6.98 9.91
CA SER A 83 15.25 -8.35 10.36
C SER A 83 14.84 -9.25 9.19
N LEU A 84 13.98 -8.76 8.30
CA LEU A 84 13.54 -9.47 7.10
C LEU A 84 14.67 -9.65 6.07
N SER A 85 15.62 -8.72 5.98
CA SER A 85 16.76 -8.80 5.06
C SER A 85 17.83 -9.82 5.51
N THR A 86 17.73 -10.33 6.76
CA THR A 86 18.64 -11.34 7.32
C THR A 86 17.87 -12.63 7.57
N PRO A 87 17.76 -13.54 6.58
CA PRO A 87 16.92 -14.74 6.71
C PRO A 87 17.30 -15.59 7.91
N ARG A 88 16.31 -16.06 8.65
CA ARG A 88 16.51 -17.09 9.67
C ARG A 88 16.77 -18.42 8.97
N SER A 89 17.84 -19.12 9.37
CA SER A 89 18.44 -20.30 8.70
C SER A 89 17.57 -21.55 8.57
N SER A 90 16.27 -21.52 8.77
CA SER A 90 15.42 -22.71 8.92
C SER A 90 14.32 -22.88 7.86
N THR A 91 14.27 -22.09 6.80
CA THR A 91 13.20 -22.23 5.81
C THR A 91 13.64 -23.09 4.63
N SER A 92 12.93 -24.20 4.44
CA SER A 92 13.09 -25.16 3.31
C SER A 92 12.53 -24.65 1.97
N LEU A 93 12.05 -23.39 1.91
CA LEU A 93 11.52 -22.78 0.71
C LEU A 93 12.64 -22.24 -0.21
N PRO A 94 12.50 -22.35 -1.54
CA PRO A 94 13.49 -21.82 -2.47
C PRO A 94 13.70 -20.32 -2.27
N HIS A 95 14.96 -19.88 -2.25
CA HIS A 95 15.51 -18.61 -1.76
C HIS A 95 15.12 -17.34 -2.54
N GLN A 96 13.91 -17.19 -3.06
CA GLN A 96 13.49 -15.98 -3.77
C GLN A 96 12.84 -14.91 -2.86
N GLY A 97 12.48 -15.26 -1.61
CA GLY A 97 11.74 -14.37 -0.70
C GLY A 97 12.42 -13.03 -0.36
N PRO A 98 13.73 -12.99 -0.03
CA PRO A 98 14.41 -11.74 0.31
C PRO A 98 14.40 -10.71 -0.82
N ASP A 99 14.32 -11.17 -2.08
CA ASP A 99 14.26 -10.28 -3.25
C ASP A 99 12.90 -9.63 -3.46
N LEU A 100 11.86 -10.07 -2.74
CA LEU A 100 10.50 -9.57 -2.88
C LEU A 100 10.12 -8.49 -1.85
N ILE A 101 11.08 -8.10 -1.01
CA ILE A 101 10.95 -7.05 0.00
C ILE A 101 12.09 -6.03 -0.13
N PRO A 102 11.96 -4.78 0.39
CA PRO A 102 13.04 -3.82 0.41
C PRO A 102 14.24 -4.33 1.21
N ILE A 103 15.44 -4.07 0.72
CA ILE A 103 16.69 -4.30 1.45
C ILE A 103 17.13 -2.98 2.05
N LEU A 104 17.35 -2.96 3.36
CA LEU A 104 17.86 -1.80 4.07
C LEU A 104 19.34 -1.55 3.70
N LEU A 105 19.62 -0.39 3.11
CA LEU A 105 20.98 -0.01 2.70
C LEU A 105 21.69 0.84 3.77
N ASP A 106 20.95 1.79 4.39
CA ASP A 106 21.48 2.67 5.44
C ASP A 106 20.35 3.16 6.34
N GLN A 107 20.68 3.60 7.55
CA GLN A 107 19.74 4.19 8.50
C GLN A 107 20.48 5.27 9.31
N PHE A 108 19.88 6.45 9.43
CA PHE A 108 20.41 7.61 10.14
C PHE A 108 19.28 8.53 10.62
N GLU A 109 19.65 9.61 11.29
CA GLU A 109 18.71 10.65 11.72
C GLU A 109 19.08 12.01 11.13
N VAL A 110 18.07 12.83 10.87
CA VAL A 110 18.22 14.23 10.44
C VAL A 110 17.57 15.15 11.46
N GLN A 111 18.31 16.12 11.92
CA GLN A 111 17.80 17.20 12.76
C GLN A 111 17.22 18.31 11.88
N GLY A 112 16.02 18.76 12.19
CA GLY A 112 15.34 19.81 11.44
C GLY A 112 14.49 20.73 12.31
N PRO A 113 13.84 21.73 11.70
CA PRO A 113 13.00 22.69 12.44
C PRO A 113 11.76 22.04 13.06
N ASN A 114 11.33 20.88 12.53
CA ASN A 114 10.15 20.15 13.03
C ASN A 114 10.50 18.99 13.96
N GLY A 115 11.76 18.71 14.21
CA GLY A 115 12.22 17.69 15.14
C GLY A 115 13.38 16.85 14.61
N THR A 116 13.53 15.66 15.20
CA THR A 116 14.47 14.63 14.76
C THR A 116 13.74 13.60 13.92
N HIS A 117 14.21 13.39 12.70
CA HIS A 117 13.55 12.54 11.71
C HIS A 117 14.36 11.27 11.49
N ALA A 118 13.79 10.12 11.79
CA ALA A 118 14.39 8.84 11.44
C ALA A 118 14.34 8.65 9.92
N CYS A 119 15.49 8.35 9.33
CA CYS A 119 15.67 8.17 7.90
C CYS A 119 16.23 6.80 7.59
N TYR A 120 15.85 6.24 6.48
CA TYR A 120 16.53 5.04 5.95
C TYR A 120 16.52 5.04 4.42
N THR A 121 17.41 4.26 3.85
CA THR A 121 17.51 4.11 2.40
C THR A 121 17.33 2.67 1.96
N THR A 122 16.69 2.51 0.79
CA THR A 122 16.54 1.24 0.07
C THR A 122 16.84 1.45 -1.41
N ALA A 123 16.87 0.39 -2.20
CA ALA A 123 16.86 0.53 -3.65
C ALA A 123 15.57 1.22 -4.12
N PRO A 124 15.62 2.15 -5.08
CA PRO A 124 14.42 2.79 -5.59
C PRO A 124 13.59 1.81 -6.43
N ALA A 125 12.28 2.03 -6.47
CA ALA A 125 11.35 1.28 -7.29
C ALA A 125 10.70 2.17 -8.35
N GLN A 126 10.00 1.57 -9.32
CA GLN A 126 9.38 2.32 -10.41
C GLN A 126 8.20 3.16 -9.92
N CYS A 127 7.22 2.50 -9.30
CA CYS A 127 5.94 3.03 -8.88
C CYS A 127 5.15 1.93 -8.17
N ASN A 128 4.02 2.25 -7.59
CA ASN A 128 3.11 1.26 -7.02
C ASN A 128 2.12 0.72 -8.07
N LEU A 129 1.57 -0.47 -7.81
CA LEU A 129 0.64 -1.12 -8.74
C LEU A 129 -0.69 -0.37 -8.87
N ARG A 130 -1.15 0.32 -7.83
CA ARG A 130 -2.39 1.10 -7.87
C ARG A 130 -2.30 2.24 -8.89
N GLU A 131 -1.20 2.96 -8.88
CA GLU A 131 -0.97 4.10 -9.77
C GLU A 131 -0.90 3.69 -11.23
N ILE A 132 -0.20 2.61 -11.55
CA ILE A 132 -0.03 2.15 -12.95
C ILE A 132 -1.22 1.39 -13.50
N SER A 133 -2.04 0.79 -12.62
CA SER A 133 -3.23 0.01 -13.01
C SER A 133 -4.51 0.84 -13.04
N PHE A 134 -4.48 2.10 -12.61
CA PHE A 134 -5.68 2.92 -12.58
C PHE A 134 -6.36 2.99 -13.96
N SER A 135 -7.55 2.40 -14.05
CA SER A 135 -8.32 2.23 -15.29
C SER A 135 -7.62 1.45 -16.42
N ARG A 136 -6.62 0.60 -16.08
CA ARG A 136 -5.79 -0.13 -17.05
C ARG A 136 -5.53 -1.56 -16.61
N LEU A 137 -5.85 -2.52 -17.47
CA LEU A 137 -5.61 -3.94 -17.20
C LEU A 137 -4.16 -4.34 -17.51
N PHE A 138 -3.54 -5.08 -16.61
CA PHE A 138 -2.32 -5.83 -16.94
C PHE A 138 -2.59 -6.91 -18.00
N PRO A 139 -1.66 -7.22 -18.90
CA PRO A 139 -1.69 -8.49 -19.64
C PRO A 139 -1.92 -9.66 -18.67
N LEU A 140 -2.67 -10.68 -19.08
CA LEU A 140 -3.11 -11.73 -18.13
C LEU A 140 -1.95 -12.52 -17.54
N ASP A 141 -0.93 -12.82 -18.33
CA ASP A 141 0.32 -13.46 -17.89
C ASP A 141 1.09 -12.59 -16.88
N VAL A 142 1.12 -11.26 -17.09
CA VAL A 142 1.70 -10.29 -16.16
C VAL A 142 0.91 -10.25 -14.86
N ALA A 143 -0.44 -10.22 -14.93
CA ALA A 143 -1.29 -10.23 -13.75
C ALA A 143 -1.06 -11.50 -12.90
N ARG A 144 -1.00 -12.69 -13.53
CA ARG A 144 -0.68 -13.96 -12.86
C ARG A 144 0.68 -13.92 -12.16
N ALA A 145 1.69 -13.44 -12.86
CA ALA A 145 3.05 -13.35 -12.31
C ALA A 145 3.15 -12.34 -11.15
N LEU A 146 2.40 -11.22 -11.21
CA LEU A 146 2.30 -10.25 -10.11
C LEU A 146 1.60 -10.86 -8.89
N CYS A 147 0.47 -11.56 -9.08
CA CYS A 147 -0.24 -12.26 -8.00
C CYS A 147 0.67 -13.30 -7.33
N TYR A 148 1.35 -14.12 -8.13
CA TYR A 148 2.30 -15.12 -7.64
C TYR A 148 3.43 -14.47 -6.81
N GLY A 149 4.08 -13.44 -7.35
CA GLY A 149 5.17 -12.76 -6.67
C GLY A 149 4.73 -12.04 -5.39
N LEU A 150 3.53 -11.44 -5.37
CA LEU A 150 2.96 -10.84 -4.15
C LEU A 150 2.67 -11.92 -3.09
N THR A 151 2.06 -13.04 -3.49
CA THR A 151 1.80 -14.15 -2.57
C THR A 151 3.11 -14.69 -1.98
N GLN A 152 4.16 -14.88 -2.81
CA GLN A 152 5.49 -15.25 -2.32
C GLN A 152 6.08 -14.24 -1.32
N ALA A 153 5.90 -12.93 -1.54
CA ALA A 153 6.36 -11.90 -0.61
C ALA A 153 5.67 -12.01 0.75
N VAL A 154 4.36 -12.29 0.76
CA VAL A 154 3.58 -12.49 1.99
C VAL A 154 4.00 -13.79 2.69
N VAL A 155 4.13 -14.90 1.95
CA VAL A 155 4.65 -16.19 2.49
C VAL A 155 6.01 -15.97 3.14
N TYR A 156 6.92 -15.27 2.47
CA TYR A 156 8.22 -14.96 3.04
C TYR A 156 8.10 -14.14 4.33
N THR A 157 7.31 -13.07 4.33
CA THR A 157 7.09 -12.21 5.50
C THR A 157 6.56 -13.02 6.69
N HIS A 158 5.56 -13.88 6.46
CA HIS A 158 4.99 -14.77 7.47
C HIS A 158 6.01 -15.80 7.97
N SER A 159 6.82 -16.39 7.08
CA SER A 159 7.87 -17.35 7.45
C SER A 159 8.95 -16.74 8.35
N GLN A 160 9.18 -15.42 8.23
CA GLN A 160 10.08 -14.67 9.11
C GLN A 160 9.42 -14.26 10.44
N GLY A 161 8.13 -14.60 10.64
CA GLY A 161 7.38 -14.36 11.86
C GLY A 161 6.73 -12.98 11.93
N TYR A 162 6.52 -12.29 10.81
CA TYR A 162 5.86 -10.99 10.75
C TYR A 162 4.53 -11.04 10.02
N VAL A 163 3.55 -10.30 10.51
CA VAL A 163 2.36 -9.85 9.79
C VAL A 163 2.70 -8.52 9.16
N HIS A 164 2.33 -8.30 7.90
CA HIS A 164 2.56 -7.02 7.23
C HIS A 164 1.61 -5.93 7.75
N GLY A 165 0.32 -6.25 7.86
CA GLY A 165 -0.71 -5.41 8.48
C GLY A 165 -1.23 -4.27 7.60
N ASP A 166 -0.72 -4.10 6.35
CA ASP A 166 -1.19 -3.07 5.43
C ASP A 166 -0.98 -3.45 3.96
N ILE A 167 -1.48 -4.63 3.54
CA ILE A 167 -1.35 -5.10 2.16
C ILE A 167 -2.42 -4.47 1.27
N HIS A 168 -1.99 -3.65 0.31
CA HIS A 168 -2.79 -3.10 -0.78
C HIS A 168 -1.89 -2.61 -1.92
N LEU A 169 -2.45 -2.32 -3.09
CA LEU A 169 -1.65 -2.04 -4.29
C LEU A 169 -0.75 -0.80 -4.22
N ASN A 170 -1.01 0.15 -3.31
CA ASN A 170 -0.09 1.27 -3.08
C ASN A 170 1.23 0.82 -2.44
N ASN A 171 1.22 -0.31 -1.71
CA ASN A 171 2.37 -0.87 -1.03
C ASN A 171 3.04 -2.01 -1.83
N VAL A 172 2.56 -2.29 -3.05
CA VAL A 172 3.18 -3.23 -3.98
C VAL A 172 3.85 -2.45 -5.11
N LEU A 173 5.18 -2.45 -5.13
CA LEU A 173 5.99 -1.73 -6.09
C LEU A 173 6.55 -2.66 -7.16
N ILE A 174 7.08 -2.10 -8.25
CA ILE A 174 7.88 -2.82 -9.26
C ILE A 174 9.33 -2.34 -9.18
N LYS A 175 10.28 -3.26 -9.10
CA LYS A 175 11.72 -2.92 -9.08
C LYS A 175 12.15 -2.24 -10.38
N LEU A 176 13.05 -1.27 -10.26
CA LEU A 176 13.72 -0.66 -11.41
C LEU A 176 14.64 -1.66 -12.13
N PRO A 177 14.89 -1.47 -13.44
CA PRO A 177 15.88 -2.23 -14.16
C PRO A 177 17.30 -1.93 -13.64
N SER A 178 18.20 -2.92 -13.72
CA SER A 178 19.55 -2.85 -13.17
C SER A 178 20.44 -1.74 -13.76
N ASN A 179 20.11 -1.24 -14.95
CA ASN A 179 20.81 -0.15 -15.61
C ASN A 179 20.37 1.25 -15.16
N PHE A 180 19.44 1.36 -14.21
CA PHE A 180 18.96 2.66 -13.72
C PHE A 180 20.09 3.46 -13.06
N ASP A 181 20.96 2.80 -12.31
CA ASP A 181 22.10 3.42 -11.61
C ASP A 181 23.18 3.97 -12.57
N THR A 182 23.14 3.61 -13.85
CA THR A 182 24.12 4.11 -14.84
C THR A 182 23.77 5.49 -15.39
N LEU A 183 22.54 5.97 -15.14
CA LEU A 183 22.11 7.28 -15.61
C LEU A 183 22.75 8.39 -14.77
N SER A 184 23.31 9.40 -15.40
CA SER A 184 23.58 10.67 -14.75
C SER A 184 22.28 11.38 -14.40
N VAL A 185 22.30 12.34 -13.46
CA VAL A 185 21.09 13.13 -13.11
C VAL A 185 20.53 13.85 -14.35
N LYS A 186 21.39 14.31 -15.24
CA LYS A 186 20.97 14.94 -16.50
C LYS A 186 20.23 13.97 -17.40
N GLU A 187 20.75 12.76 -17.62
CA GLU A 187 20.09 11.72 -18.44
C GLU A 187 18.79 11.24 -17.79
N LEU A 188 18.74 11.22 -16.45
CA LEU A 188 17.53 10.91 -15.71
C LEU A 188 16.42 11.96 -16.03
N TYR A 189 16.77 13.24 -15.95
CA TYR A 189 15.85 14.33 -16.26
C TYR A 189 15.45 14.37 -17.75
N GLU A 190 16.36 14.07 -18.66
CA GLU A 190 16.06 13.94 -20.09
C GLU A 190 15.05 12.80 -20.37
N LYS A 191 15.14 11.72 -19.58
CA LYS A 191 14.29 10.53 -19.78
C LYS A 191 12.95 10.60 -19.06
N TYR A 192 12.91 11.12 -17.82
CA TYR A 192 11.74 11.08 -16.96
C TYR A 192 11.13 12.47 -16.69
N GLY A 193 11.76 13.53 -17.13
CA GLY A 193 11.39 14.93 -16.84
C GLY A 193 12.16 15.52 -15.67
N GLU A 194 12.25 16.86 -15.65
CA GLU A 194 12.79 17.62 -14.51
C GLU A 194 11.78 17.62 -13.36
N PRO A 195 12.23 17.82 -12.09
CA PRO A 195 11.34 17.88 -10.93
C PRO A 195 10.23 18.91 -11.08
N GLU A 196 8.99 18.47 -11.01
CA GLU A 196 7.83 19.36 -11.07
C GLU A 196 7.61 20.02 -9.71
N THR A 197 7.90 21.32 -9.63
CA THR A 197 7.81 22.08 -8.38
C THR A 197 6.71 23.13 -8.45
N VAL A 198 5.98 23.32 -7.34
CA VAL A 198 4.92 24.32 -7.20
C VAL A 198 5.23 25.20 -5.96
N PRO A 199 5.25 26.54 -6.08
CA PRO A 199 5.43 27.42 -4.92
C PRO A 199 4.34 27.17 -3.87
N ILE A 200 4.74 27.00 -2.61
CA ILE A 200 3.81 26.92 -1.49
C ILE A 200 3.42 28.35 -1.08
N THR A 201 2.13 28.57 -0.89
CA THR A 201 1.61 29.86 -0.45
C THR A 201 0.55 29.65 0.63
N ARG A 202 0.49 30.58 1.59
CA ARG A 202 -0.51 30.58 2.65
C ARG A 202 -1.81 31.19 2.16
N CYS A 203 -2.94 30.68 2.65
CA CYS A 203 -4.27 31.24 2.35
C CYS A 203 -4.43 32.68 2.86
N ASP A 204 -3.72 33.06 3.94
CA ASP A 204 -3.76 34.43 4.49
C ASP A 204 -2.77 35.41 3.84
N GLY A 205 -2.03 35.00 2.81
CA GLY A 205 -1.07 35.79 2.05
C GLY A 205 0.21 36.19 2.80
N LYS A 206 0.42 35.72 4.03
CA LYS A 206 1.64 36.01 4.80
C LYS A 206 2.83 35.17 4.32
N PRO A 207 4.07 35.57 4.65
CA PRO A 207 5.26 34.78 4.36
C PRO A 207 5.19 33.38 4.97
N LEU A 208 5.84 32.40 4.31
CA LEU A 208 5.98 31.05 4.84
C LEU A 208 6.81 31.06 6.13
N PRO A 209 6.45 30.23 7.11
CA PRO A 209 7.30 30.01 8.27
C PRO A 209 8.54 29.18 7.86
N PRO A 210 9.66 29.27 8.60
CA PRO A 210 10.94 28.66 8.22
C PRO A 210 10.93 27.12 8.27
N ASN A 211 9.93 26.53 8.86
CA ASN A 211 9.76 25.08 8.99
C ASN A 211 8.94 24.45 7.84
N VAL A 212 8.62 25.23 6.81
CA VAL A 212 7.90 24.79 5.60
C VAL A 212 8.80 24.99 4.38
N PRO A 213 8.91 24.04 3.45
CA PRO A 213 9.69 24.24 2.24
C PRO A 213 9.06 25.34 1.36
N THR A 214 9.87 26.05 0.58
CA THR A 214 9.37 27.14 -0.29
C THR A 214 8.57 26.63 -1.49
N LYS A 215 8.81 25.38 -1.89
CA LYS A 215 8.12 24.72 -3.00
C LYS A 215 7.76 23.30 -2.60
N ALA A 216 6.58 22.87 -2.99
CA ALA A 216 6.22 21.46 -3.01
C ALA A 216 6.79 20.80 -4.26
N VAL A 217 7.19 19.53 -4.16
CA VAL A 217 7.68 18.72 -5.27
C VAL A 217 6.65 17.63 -5.52
N LYS A 218 6.16 17.51 -6.77
CA LYS A 218 5.27 16.43 -7.15
C LYS A 218 6.05 15.12 -7.35
N PRO A 219 5.45 13.95 -7.06
CA PRO A 219 6.13 12.67 -7.26
C PRO A 219 6.54 12.42 -8.70
N LEU A 220 7.78 11.97 -8.88
CA LEU A 220 8.32 11.52 -10.15
C LEU A 220 7.76 10.14 -10.51
N PHE A 221 7.21 10.00 -11.72
CA PHE A 221 6.75 8.72 -12.23
C PHE A 221 7.88 8.00 -12.97
N LEU A 222 8.41 6.95 -12.37
CA LEU A 222 9.48 6.10 -12.95
C LEU A 222 8.93 4.85 -13.66
N GLY A 223 7.63 4.66 -13.67
CA GLY A 223 6.98 3.42 -14.09
C GLY A 223 6.63 3.35 -15.57
N LYS A 224 6.01 2.22 -15.91
CA LYS A 224 5.28 1.98 -17.15
C LYS A 224 3.82 1.77 -16.82
N TYR A 225 2.93 2.11 -17.72
CA TYR A 225 1.51 1.81 -17.53
C TYR A 225 1.22 0.31 -17.61
N ALA A 226 0.23 -0.17 -16.86
CA ALA A 226 -0.10 -1.59 -16.71
C ALA A 226 -0.18 -2.35 -18.03
N GLU A 227 -0.82 -1.74 -19.05
CA GLU A 227 -1.03 -2.37 -20.35
C GLU A 227 0.26 -2.56 -21.18
N THR A 228 1.36 -1.92 -20.78
CA THR A 228 2.66 -1.99 -21.49
C THR A 228 3.67 -2.88 -20.77
N LEU A 229 3.32 -3.38 -19.58
CA LEU A 229 4.20 -4.29 -18.85
C LEU A 229 4.29 -5.64 -19.55
N THR A 230 5.48 -6.24 -19.48
CA THR A 230 5.80 -7.58 -19.95
C THR A 230 6.28 -8.45 -18.80
N LEU A 231 6.36 -9.76 -18.97
CA LEU A 231 6.91 -10.68 -17.96
C LEU A 231 8.34 -10.31 -17.53
N ALA A 232 9.13 -9.71 -18.43
CA ALA A 232 10.47 -9.25 -18.10
C ALA A 232 10.49 -8.07 -17.11
N ASP A 233 9.40 -7.30 -17.04
CA ASP A 233 9.24 -6.18 -16.12
C ASP A 233 8.72 -6.63 -14.74
N VAL A 234 8.16 -7.86 -14.63
CA VAL A 234 7.50 -8.34 -13.41
C VAL A 234 8.53 -8.71 -12.34
N ARG A 235 8.82 -7.74 -11.50
CA ARG A 235 9.64 -7.91 -10.30
C ARG A 235 8.96 -7.17 -9.14
N PRO A 236 7.87 -7.76 -8.57
CA PRO A 236 7.11 -7.12 -7.51
C PRO A 236 7.94 -6.98 -6.23
N LEU A 237 7.63 -5.97 -5.45
CA LEU A 237 8.26 -5.65 -4.19
C LEU A 237 7.16 -5.26 -3.20
N LEU A 238 6.92 -6.07 -2.18
CA LEU A 238 6.04 -5.69 -1.07
C LEU A 238 6.79 -4.71 -0.16
N SER A 239 6.27 -3.52 0.01
CA SER A 239 6.90 -2.39 0.70
C SER A 239 6.02 -1.82 1.80
N ASP A 240 6.55 -0.85 2.54
CA ASP A 240 5.87 -0.16 3.63
C ASP A 240 5.51 -1.08 4.82
N PHE A 241 6.55 -1.46 5.57
CA PHE A 241 6.44 -2.28 6.78
C PHE A 241 6.17 -1.45 8.05
N GLY A 242 5.63 -0.23 7.91
CA GLY A 242 5.32 0.66 9.03
C GLY A 242 4.31 0.06 10.02
N GLU A 243 3.33 -0.68 9.51
CA GLU A 243 2.31 -1.36 10.31
C GLU A 243 2.67 -2.81 10.67
N ALA A 244 3.80 -3.32 10.19
CA ALA A 244 4.16 -4.72 10.42
C ALA A 244 4.47 -5.00 11.90
N PHE A 245 4.16 -6.21 12.36
CA PHE A 245 4.37 -6.66 13.73
C PHE A 245 4.63 -8.16 13.79
N ALA A 246 5.26 -8.61 14.89
CA ALA A 246 5.55 -10.02 15.15
C ALA A 246 4.59 -10.59 16.21
N PRO A 247 3.56 -11.38 15.85
CA PRO A 247 2.54 -11.88 16.78
C PRO A 247 3.11 -12.69 17.98
N ALA A 248 4.30 -13.27 17.81
CA ALA A 248 4.97 -14.00 18.89
C ALA A 248 5.49 -13.09 20.03
N SER A 249 5.69 -11.81 19.77
CA SER A 249 6.27 -10.86 20.73
C SER A 249 5.44 -9.59 20.94
N GLU A 250 4.50 -9.31 20.05
CA GLU A 250 3.64 -8.10 20.08
C GLU A 250 2.20 -8.49 19.81
N VAL A 251 1.29 -8.10 20.70
CA VAL A 251 -0.15 -8.27 20.47
C VAL A 251 -0.69 -7.00 19.83
N ARG A 252 -1.11 -7.08 18.57
CA ARG A 252 -1.85 -6.04 17.87
C ARG A 252 -3.34 -6.37 17.94
N LEU A 253 -4.13 -5.48 18.52
CA LEU A 253 -5.58 -5.68 18.64
C LEU A 253 -6.32 -5.18 17.40
N GLY A 254 -7.53 -5.72 17.15
CA GLY A 254 -8.36 -5.29 16.02
C GLY A 254 -8.62 -3.77 15.98
N LYS A 255 -8.85 -3.15 17.15
CA LYS A 255 -9.02 -1.69 17.29
C LYS A 255 -7.79 -0.85 16.87
N ASP A 256 -6.61 -1.46 16.88
CA ASP A 256 -5.34 -0.84 16.52
C ASP A 256 -4.93 -1.15 15.07
N CYS A 257 -5.88 -1.62 14.25
CA CYS A 257 -5.69 -1.89 12.83
C CYS A 257 -5.77 -0.60 12.01
N HIS A 258 -4.71 -0.28 11.29
CA HIS A 258 -4.65 0.91 10.44
C HIS A 258 -4.84 0.60 8.96
N THR A 259 -4.98 -0.68 8.56
CA THR A 259 -5.32 -1.06 7.18
C THR A 259 -6.57 -0.31 6.71
N PRO A 260 -6.57 0.31 5.52
CA PRO A 260 -7.74 1.02 5.02
C PRO A 260 -8.99 0.13 4.93
N PRO A 261 -10.19 0.65 5.19
CA PRO A 261 -11.42 -0.15 5.34
C PRO A 261 -11.68 -1.16 4.22
N ALA A 262 -11.42 -0.78 2.95
CA ALA A 262 -11.63 -1.65 1.79
C ALA A 262 -10.75 -2.92 1.77
N PHE A 263 -9.63 -2.91 2.48
CA PHE A 263 -8.64 -4.00 2.52
C PHE A 263 -8.57 -4.67 3.90
N ARG A 264 -9.27 -4.11 4.88
CA ARG A 264 -9.24 -4.51 6.29
C ARG A 264 -10.06 -5.76 6.51
N ALA A 265 -9.46 -6.73 7.19
CA ALA A 265 -10.14 -7.94 7.61
C ALA A 265 -11.28 -7.62 8.63
N PRO A 266 -12.46 -8.26 8.51
CA PRO A 266 -13.64 -7.89 9.26
C PRO A 266 -13.53 -8.13 10.78
N GLU A 267 -12.67 -9.06 11.22
CA GLU A 267 -12.41 -9.28 12.64
C GLU A 267 -11.82 -8.04 13.33
N ALA A 268 -11.09 -7.19 12.62
CA ALA A 268 -10.58 -5.94 13.19
C ALA A 268 -11.71 -5.04 13.73
N ARG A 269 -12.88 -5.11 13.11
CA ARG A 269 -14.06 -4.37 13.54
C ARG A 269 -14.93 -5.16 14.52
N PHE A 270 -15.18 -6.44 14.24
CA PHE A 270 -16.15 -7.25 14.98
C PHE A 270 -15.55 -7.95 16.19
N ASP A 271 -14.24 -8.03 16.27
CA ASP A 271 -13.48 -8.47 17.46
C ASP A 271 -12.36 -7.45 17.79
N PRO A 272 -12.73 -6.19 18.15
CA PRO A 272 -11.75 -5.11 18.35
C PRO A 272 -10.77 -5.35 19.50
N GLN A 273 -11.06 -6.28 20.40
CA GLN A 273 -10.17 -6.68 21.50
C GLN A 273 -9.43 -7.99 21.20
N GLY A 274 -9.75 -8.66 20.09
CA GLY A 274 -9.05 -9.85 19.63
C GLY A 274 -7.71 -9.51 18.99
N PRO A 275 -6.74 -10.42 19.03
CA PRO A 275 -5.45 -10.22 18.39
C PRO A 275 -5.55 -10.40 16.88
N LEU A 276 -4.94 -9.49 16.13
CA LEU A 276 -4.69 -9.68 14.70
C LEU A 276 -3.56 -10.68 14.49
N THR A 277 -3.69 -11.49 13.44
CA THR A 277 -2.74 -12.54 13.10
C THR A 277 -2.44 -12.54 11.60
N TYR A 278 -1.67 -13.52 11.13
CA TYR A 278 -1.35 -13.74 9.71
C TYR A 278 -2.60 -13.81 8.82
N SER A 279 -3.73 -14.27 9.35
CA SER A 279 -5.00 -14.36 8.61
C SER A 279 -5.57 -13.00 8.19
N ALA A 280 -5.22 -11.91 8.88
CA ALA A 280 -5.59 -10.56 8.45
C ALA A 280 -4.89 -10.17 7.13
N ASP A 281 -3.61 -10.55 6.98
CA ASP A 281 -2.89 -10.36 5.72
C ASP A 281 -3.45 -11.20 4.59
N VAL A 282 -3.97 -12.42 4.87
CA VAL A 282 -4.58 -13.28 3.86
C VAL A 282 -5.85 -12.64 3.27
N TRP A 283 -6.66 -11.98 4.11
CA TRP A 283 -7.79 -11.19 3.62
C TRP A 283 -7.33 -10.05 2.71
N SER A 284 -6.38 -9.25 3.17
CA SER A 284 -5.85 -8.11 2.40
C SER A 284 -5.17 -8.56 1.10
N LEU A 285 -4.47 -9.71 1.13
CA LEU A 285 -3.89 -10.34 -0.07
C LEU A 285 -4.96 -10.72 -1.09
N ALA A 286 -6.10 -11.28 -0.64
CA ALA A 286 -7.21 -11.62 -1.53
C ALA A 286 -7.76 -10.39 -2.25
N THR A 287 -7.94 -9.28 -1.53
CA THR A 287 -8.40 -8.01 -2.14
C THR A 287 -7.39 -7.47 -3.14
N ALA A 288 -6.08 -7.58 -2.84
CA ALA A 288 -5.01 -7.16 -3.73
C ALA A 288 -4.93 -8.03 -5.00
N ILE A 289 -5.04 -9.36 -4.87
CA ILE A 289 -5.09 -10.29 -6.01
C ILE A 289 -6.29 -9.99 -6.92
N TRP A 290 -7.47 -9.79 -6.35
CA TRP A 290 -8.67 -9.41 -7.09
C TRP A 290 -8.43 -8.13 -7.91
N GLU A 291 -7.87 -7.10 -7.28
CA GLU A 291 -7.60 -5.82 -7.93
C GLU A 291 -6.51 -5.92 -9.01
N ILE A 292 -5.46 -6.72 -8.83
CA ILE A 292 -4.45 -6.98 -9.88
C ILE A 292 -5.10 -7.64 -11.11
N VAL A 293 -5.98 -8.61 -10.89
CA VAL A 293 -6.64 -9.34 -11.97
C VAL A 293 -7.70 -8.47 -12.67
N GLY A 294 -8.47 -7.68 -11.94
CA GLY A 294 -9.63 -6.95 -12.43
C GLY A 294 -9.42 -5.45 -12.66
N MET A 295 -8.35 -4.87 -12.12
CA MET A 295 -8.14 -3.41 -12.10
C MET A 295 -9.21 -2.67 -11.25
N LYS A 296 -10.08 -3.40 -10.61
CA LYS A 296 -11.12 -2.86 -9.73
C LYS A 296 -11.02 -3.53 -8.36
N PRO A 297 -11.14 -2.76 -7.27
CA PRO A 297 -11.22 -3.34 -5.94
C PRO A 297 -12.54 -4.11 -5.77
N ILE A 298 -12.50 -5.19 -4.98
CA ILE A 298 -13.69 -5.99 -4.67
C ILE A 298 -14.64 -5.25 -3.71
N PHE A 299 -14.13 -4.33 -2.90
CA PHE A 299 -14.87 -3.44 -2.03
C PHE A 299 -14.49 -1.99 -2.33
N SER A 300 -15.39 -1.03 -2.06
CA SER A 300 -15.15 0.38 -2.39
C SER A 300 -13.91 0.94 -1.70
N THR A 301 -13.08 1.61 -2.49
CA THR A 301 -11.95 2.40 -1.99
C THR A 301 -12.27 3.90 -1.90
N ASP A 302 -13.50 4.29 -2.17
CA ASP A 302 -13.98 5.64 -1.96
C ASP A 302 -14.10 5.95 -0.46
N ILE A 303 -14.20 7.23 -0.12
CA ILE A 303 -14.41 7.67 1.27
C ILE A 303 -15.87 7.42 1.62
N VAL A 304 -16.15 6.21 2.10
CA VAL A 304 -17.49 5.78 2.55
C VAL A 304 -17.43 5.40 4.03
N PRO A 305 -18.58 5.44 4.74
CA PRO A 305 -18.64 4.96 6.13
C PRO A 305 -18.23 3.47 6.23
N ASP A 306 -17.59 3.08 7.32
CA ASP A 306 -17.20 1.69 7.59
C ASP A 306 -18.41 0.72 7.53
N ASP A 307 -19.62 1.18 7.91
CA ASP A 307 -20.85 0.39 7.83
C ASP A 307 -21.21 0.03 6.38
N GLU A 308 -20.88 0.88 5.42
CA GLU A 308 -21.12 0.61 4.00
C GLU A 308 -20.17 -0.47 3.48
N ILE A 309 -18.90 -0.47 3.91
CA ILE A 309 -17.96 -1.56 3.58
C ILE A 309 -18.48 -2.90 4.16
N VAL A 310 -19.00 -2.90 5.39
CA VAL A 310 -19.61 -4.10 5.96
C VAL A 310 -20.83 -4.57 5.15
N ALA A 311 -21.65 -3.63 4.67
CA ALA A 311 -22.80 -3.97 3.81
C ALA A 311 -22.33 -4.60 2.48
N GLN A 312 -21.23 -4.08 1.89
CA GLN A 312 -20.61 -4.66 0.70
C GLN A 312 -20.05 -6.07 0.96
N HIS A 313 -19.46 -6.32 2.14
CA HIS A 313 -19.07 -7.69 2.53
C HIS A 313 -20.27 -8.64 2.50
N MET A 314 -21.42 -8.23 3.05
CA MET A 314 -22.64 -9.03 3.05
C MET A 314 -23.18 -9.26 1.64
N ASP A 315 -23.16 -8.24 0.78
CA ASP A 315 -23.65 -8.35 -0.58
C ASP A 315 -22.78 -9.30 -1.43
N VAL A 316 -21.45 -9.16 -1.32
CA VAL A 316 -20.49 -9.92 -2.12
C VAL A 316 -20.33 -11.34 -1.59
N LEU A 317 -20.11 -11.50 -0.29
CA LEU A 317 -19.71 -12.78 0.32
C LEU A 317 -20.88 -13.58 0.89
N GLY A 318 -22.04 -12.95 1.05
CA GLY A 318 -23.20 -13.54 1.72
C GLY A 318 -23.27 -13.21 3.21
N PRO A 319 -24.12 -13.91 3.97
CA PRO A 319 -24.40 -13.58 5.36
C PRO A 319 -23.16 -13.73 6.25
N MET A 320 -22.91 -12.71 7.08
CA MET A 320 -21.86 -12.77 8.09
C MET A 320 -22.27 -13.67 9.27
N PRO A 321 -21.31 -14.05 10.16
CA PRO A 321 -21.58 -14.79 11.38
C PRO A 321 -22.66 -14.11 12.24
N GLN A 322 -23.57 -14.91 12.83
CA GLN A 322 -24.75 -14.42 13.55
C GLN A 322 -24.39 -13.53 14.74
N ASP A 323 -23.30 -13.83 15.45
CA ASP A 323 -22.83 -13.03 16.57
C ASP A 323 -22.29 -11.65 16.13
N TRP A 324 -21.71 -11.55 14.94
CA TRP A 324 -21.31 -10.27 14.33
C TRP A 324 -22.51 -9.48 13.84
N TRP A 325 -23.47 -10.15 13.19
CA TRP A 325 -24.73 -9.55 12.79
C TRP A 325 -25.44 -8.87 13.96
N GLN A 326 -25.54 -9.54 15.11
CA GLN A 326 -26.16 -8.99 16.31
C GLN A 326 -25.43 -7.78 16.89
N ARG A 327 -24.10 -7.75 16.76
CA ARG A 327 -23.25 -6.64 17.24
C ARG A 327 -23.18 -5.47 16.25
N TRP A 328 -23.58 -5.66 15.01
CA TRP A 328 -23.54 -4.59 14.02
C TRP A 328 -24.70 -3.59 14.21
N GLU A 329 -24.41 -2.49 14.89
CA GLU A 329 -25.41 -1.45 15.21
C GLU A 329 -25.95 -0.76 13.96
N GLY A 330 -25.10 -0.54 12.94
CA GLY A 330 -25.45 0.14 11.68
C GLY A 330 -26.29 -0.67 10.72
N ARG A 331 -26.53 -1.97 10.96
CA ARG A 331 -27.15 -2.91 10.00
C ARG A 331 -28.53 -2.48 9.48
N SER A 332 -29.34 -1.84 10.32
CA SER A 332 -30.71 -1.43 9.95
C SER A 332 -30.78 -0.36 8.87
N LYS A 333 -29.65 0.32 8.58
CA LYS A 333 -29.55 1.26 7.44
C LYS A 333 -29.52 0.52 6.10
N PHE A 334 -29.03 -0.70 6.09
CA PHE A 334 -28.75 -1.50 4.89
C PHE A 334 -29.67 -2.71 4.77
N PHE A 335 -30.01 -3.36 5.89
CA PHE A 335 -30.74 -4.62 5.91
C PHE A 335 -31.84 -4.61 6.96
N THR A 336 -32.94 -5.33 6.67
CA THR A 336 -33.98 -5.64 7.61
C THR A 336 -33.52 -6.72 8.61
N GLU A 337 -34.30 -6.98 9.67
CA GLU A 337 -33.95 -7.96 10.71
C GLU A 337 -33.77 -9.40 10.14
N ASP A 338 -34.47 -9.74 9.05
CA ASP A 338 -34.34 -11.00 8.33
C ASP A 338 -33.20 -11.00 7.27
N GLY A 339 -32.34 -9.96 7.27
CA GLY A 339 -31.19 -9.87 6.40
C GLY A 339 -31.48 -9.50 4.94
N ARG A 340 -32.70 -9.05 4.62
CA ARG A 340 -33.02 -8.53 3.28
C ARG A 340 -32.58 -7.07 3.17
N PRO A 341 -32.13 -6.63 1.99
CA PRO A 341 -31.78 -5.21 1.80
C PRO A 341 -33.03 -4.33 1.99
N THR A 342 -32.82 -3.15 2.61
CA THR A 342 -33.85 -2.11 2.71
C THR A 342 -34.12 -1.47 1.35
N GLU A 343 -35.30 -0.87 1.16
CA GLU A 343 -35.63 -0.13 -0.08
C GLU A 343 -34.58 0.94 -0.40
N ALA A 344 -34.11 1.66 0.61
CA ALA A 344 -33.09 2.73 0.45
C ALA A 344 -31.73 2.21 -0.03
N TYR A 345 -31.42 0.95 0.26
CA TYR A 345 -30.14 0.35 -0.08
C TYR A 345 -30.18 -0.46 -1.39
N LEU A 346 -31.35 -0.86 -1.87
CA LEU A 346 -31.52 -1.73 -3.05
C LEU A 346 -30.75 -1.25 -4.29
N GLU A 347 -30.75 0.07 -4.56
CA GLU A 347 -30.10 0.64 -5.74
C GLU A 347 -28.57 0.77 -5.58
N ASN A 348 -28.08 0.68 -4.35
CA ASN A 348 -26.66 0.86 -4.03
C ASN A 348 -25.95 -0.46 -3.65
N ARG A 349 -26.61 -1.59 -3.88
CA ARG A 349 -26.05 -2.90 -3.58
C ARG A 349 -24.87 -3.24 -4.49
N TRP A 350 -23.92 -3.92 -3.89
CA TRP A 350 -22.86 -4.57 -4.66
C TRP A 350 -23.34 -5.91 -5.20
N PRO A 351 -22.90 -6.30 -6.42
CA PRO A 351 -23.29 -7.60 -6.98
C PRO A 351 -22.72 -8.74 -6.12
N PRO A 352 -23.41 -9.90 -6.09
CA PRO A 352 -22.84 -11.11 -5.48
C PRO A 352 -21.50 -11.51 -6.09
N PHE A 353 -20.72 -12.29 -5.40
CA PHE A 353 -19.32 -12.60 -5.68
C PHE A 353 -19.05 -13.03 -7.13
N GLU A 354 -19.81 -14.00 -7.66
CA GLU A 354 -19.64 -14.47 -9.05
C GLU A 354 -20.06 -13.40 -10.06
N GLU A 355 -21.09 -12.63 -9.75
CA GLU A 355 -21.55 -11.55 -10.61
C GLU A 355 -20.55 -10.39 -10.60
N SER A 356 -19.94 -10.06 -9.45
CA SER A 356 -18.84 -9.11 -9.32
C SER A 356 -17.68 -9.52 -10.22
N PHE A 357 -17.29 -10.79 -10.24
CA PHE A 357 -16.26 -11.28 -11.14
C PHE A 357 -16.61 -11.07 -12.62
N GLU A 358 -17.82 -11.40 -13.03
CA GLU A 358 -18.26 -11.21 -14.42
C GLU A 358 -18.30 -9.73 -14.83
N ILE A 359 -18.80 -8.85 -13.97
CA ILE A 359 -18.95 -7.41 -14.25
C ILE A 359 -17.61 -6.69 -14.19
N ASP A 360 -16.83 -6.95 -13.16
CA ASP A 360 -15.63 -6.14 -12.84
C ASP A 360 -14.34 -6.71 -13.44
N ILE A 361 -14.29 -8.03 -13.68
CA ILE A 361 -13.10 -8.70 -14.23
C ILE A 361 -13.37 -9.20 -15.65
N GLN A 362 -14.20 -10.24 -15.80
CA GLN A 362 -14.31 -11.01 -17.01
C GLN A 362 -14.82 -10.19 -18.22
N LYS A 363 -15.79 -9.32 -18.00
CA LYS A 363 -16.34 -8.42 -19.03
C LYS A 363 -15.25 -7.53 -19.63
N TRP A 364 -14.39 -6.93 -18.77
CA TRP A 364 -13.33 -6.04 -19.21
C TRP A 364 -12.17 -6.80 -19.83
N ARG A 365 -11.84 -7.98 -19.33
CA ARG A 365 -10.82 -8.85 -19.90
C ARG A 365 -11.22 -9.34 -21.29
N ARG A 366 -12.46 -9.79 -21.48
CA ARG A 366 -12.97 -10.15 -22.83
C ARG A 366 -12.82 -9.01 -23.83
N LYS A 367 -13.05 -7.78 -23.38
CA LYS A 367 -12.98 -6.60 -24.24
C LYS A 367 -11.54 -6.21 -24.63
N TRP A 368 -10.57 -6.37 -23.71
CA TRP A 368 -9.27 -5.71 -23.86
C TRP A 368 -8.06 -6.66 -23.88
N ARG A 369 -8.09 -7.77 -23.15
CA ARG A 369 -6.87 -8.54 -22.84
C ARG A 369 -7.06 -10.07 -22.81
N GLY A 370 -8.14 -10.59 -23.37
CA GLY A 370 -8.48 -12.00 -23.34
C GLY A 370 -9.22 -12.42 -22.06
N ALA A 371 -10.19 -13.30 -22.21
CA ALA A 371 -10.97 -13.85 -21.10
C ALA A 371 -10.11 -14.77 -20.23
N ILE A 372 -10.51 -14.92 -18.97
CA ILE A 372 -10.04 -16.02 -18.11
C ILE A 372 -10.86 -17.25 -18.47
N GLU A 373 -10.21 -18.38 -18.70
CA GLU A 373 -10.86 -19.65 -19.03
C GLU A 373 -11.68 -20.18 -17.84
N GLU A 374 -12.74 -20.93 -18.11
CA GLU A 374 -13.68 -21.37 -17.07
C GLU A 374 -13.05 -22.22 -15.97
N GLU A 375 -12.06 -23.05 -16.30
CA GLU A 375 -11.32 -23.84 -15.30
C GLU A 375 -10.50 -22.95 -14.38
N GLU A 376 -9.77 -21.99 -14.93
CA GLU A 376 -8.99 -21.01 -14.16
C GLU A 376 -9.91 -20.10 -13.32
N LYS A 377 -11.03 -19.66 -13.88
CA LYS A 377 -12.06 -18.89 -13.17
C LYS A 377 -12.57 -19.64 -11.94
N ALA A 378 -12.90 -20.94 -12.10
CA ALA A 378 -13.40 -21.75 -11.01
C ALA A 378 -12.37 -21.84 -9.85
N VAL A 379 -11.10 -22.08 -10.18
CA VAL A 379 -10.00 -22.13 -9.20
C VAL A 379 -9.81 -20.75 -8.54
N PHE A 380 -9.77 -19.66 -9.34
CA PHE A 380 -9.62 -18.30 -8.84
C PHE A 380 -10.72 -17.94 -7.84
N LEU A 381 -11.98 -18.19 -8.20
CA LEU A 381 -13.13 -17.89 -7.34
C LEU A 381 -13.10 -18.73 -6.05
N ASP A 382 -12.75 -20.02 -6.11
CA ASP A 382 -12.62 -20.86 -4.92
C ASP A 382 -11.55 -20.33 -3.96
N VAL A 383 -10.35 -20.04 -4.48
CA VAL A 383 -9.24 -19.53 -3.65
C VAL A 383 -9.59 -18.20 -3.01
N ILE A 384 -10.08 -17.22 -3.79
CA ILE A 384 -10.44 -15.90 -3.25
C ILE A 384 -11.57 -16.01 -2.22
N ARG A 385 -12.58 -16.83 -2.45
CA ARG A 385 -13.67 -17.06 -1.49
C ARG A 385 -13.18 -17.61 -0.15
N ARG A 386 -12.27 -18.58 -0.17
CA ARG A 386 -11.66 -19.15 1.04
C ARG A 386 -10.80 -18.12 1.78
N MET A 387 -10.04 -17.30 1.04
CA MET A 387 -9.23 -16.23 1.63
C MET A 387 -10.09 -15.11 2.25
N LEU A 388 -11.29 -14.87 1.72
CA LEU A 388 -12.28 -13.90 2.21
C LEU A 388 -13.34 -14.54 3.15
N ALA A 389 -13.04 -15.67 3.79
CA ALA A 389 -13.89 -16.19 4.84
C ALA A 389 -13.99 -15.17 5.99
N PHE A 390 -15.23 -14.97 6.54
CA PHE A 390 -15.43 -14.01 7.62
C PHE A 390 -14.58 -14.37 8.84
N ARG A 391 -14.60 -15.63 9.25
CA ARG A 391 -13.81 -16.12 10.38
C ARG A 391 -12.34 -16.28 9.98
N SER A 392 -11.47 -15.68 10.79
CA SER A 392 -10.03 -15.71 10.56
C SER A 392 -9.44 -17.12 10.56
N GLU A 393 -9.99 -18.01 11.39
CA GLU A 393 -9.60 -19.41 11.52
C GLU A 393 -10.02 -20.31 10.35
N GLU A 394 -10.94 -19.83 9.51
CA GLU A 394 -11.41 -20.53 8.30
C GLU A 394 -10.56 -20.23 7.06
N ARG A 395 -9.72 -19.18 7.14
CA ARG A 395 -8.86 -18.77 6.02
C ARG A 395 -7.66 -19.70 5.87
N PRO A 396 -7.24 -20.01 4.64
CA PRO A 396 -5.99 -20.72 4.38
C PRO A 396 -4.80 -19.89 4.88
N THR A 397 -3.64 -20.53 5.02
CA THR A 397 -2.38 -19.80 5.16
C THR A 397 -1.95 -19.21 3.82
N ALA A 398 -1.05 -18.20 3.82
CA ALA A 398 -0.50 -17.67 2.58
C ALA A 398 0.29 -18.76 1.78
N GLU A 399 0.86 -19.74 2.47
CA GLU A 399 1.54 -20.91 1.85
C GLU A 399 0.55 -21.84 1.13
N ASP A 400 -0.66 -22.05 1.69
CA ASP A 400 -1.72 -22.84 1.05
C ASP A 400 -2.30 -22.15 -0.21
N VAL A 401 -2.14 -20.84 -0.31
CA VAL A 401 -2.59 -20.03 -1.47
C VAL A 401 -1.56 -20.07 -2.61
N LEU A 402 -0.27 -20.24 -2.30
CA LEU A 402 0.83 -20.25 -3.27
C LEU A 402 0.82 -21.48 -4.15
#